data_52f1c3a15eaf8b77bfd616a2f9934398
#
_entry.id   52f1c3a15eaf8b77bfd616a2f9934398
#
_cell.length_a   1.000
_cell.length_b   1.000
_cell.length_c   1.000
_cell.angle_alpha   90.00
_cell.angle_beta   90.00
_cell.angle_gamma   90.00
#
_symmetry.space_group_name_H-M   'P 1'
#
loop_
_entity.id
_entity.type
_entity.pdbx_description
1 polymer ?
#
loop_
_entity_poly.entity_id
_entity_poly.type
_entity_poly.pdbx_seq_one_letter_code
_entity_poly.pdbx_strand_id
1 'polypeptide(L)'
;RPLLLIDEAQEMYPSVLSELRILSSSDFDSRCLLTVVLCGDQRLTHQFRNPEFLPIASRIRLRLNLDAKLPSELLEYLKHTLAEAGNPQLMTDELMHTLSEHALGNYRVLCNLADELLAEALRREVPQLDQKLFLEVFPPPSSSKAKRKSAQSAIRL
;
A
#
# COMPACT_ATOMS: atom_id res chain seq x y z
N ARG A 1 6.52 -22.04 -18.97
CA ARG A 1 6.33 -22.54 -17.59
C ARG A 1 5.23 -21.74 -16.94
N PRO A 2 4.30 -22.37 -16.21
CA PRO A 2 3.29 -21.65 -15.47
C PRO A 2 3.93 -20.83 -14.32
N LEU A 3 3.28 -19.72 -13.98
CA LEU A 3 3.63 -18.83 -12.89
C LEU A 3 2.49 -18.83 -11.87
N LEU A 4 2.82 -19.08 -10.60
CA LEU A 4 1.90 -18.96 -9.47
C LEU A 4 2.36 -17.77 -8.63
N LEU A 5 1.49 -16.77 -8.49
CA LEU A 5 1.70 -15.63 -7.62
C LEU A 5 0.82 -15.81 -6.37
N ILE A 6 1.42 -15.74 -5.20
CA ILE A 6 0.73 -15.85 -3.91
C ILE A 6 0.98 -14.56 -3.15
N ASP A 7 -0.10 -13.81 -2.88
CA ASP A 7 -0.06 -12.63 -2.02
C ASP A 7 -0.34 -13.01 -0.58
N GLU A 8 0.07 -12.18 0.38
CA GLU A 8 -0.04 -12.41 1.83
C GLU A 8 0.55 -13.76 2.28
N ALA A 9 1.65 -14.17 1.66
CA ALA A 9 2.27 -15.47 1.89
C ALA A 9 2.75 -15.68 3.33
N GLN A 10 2.89 -14.62 4.14
CA GLN A 10 3.19 -14.73 5.57
C GLN A 10 2.05 -15.35 6.39
N GLU A 11 0.83 -15.40 5.85
CA GLU A 11 -0.31 -16.05 6.50
C GLU A 11 -0.37 -17.58 6.21
N MET A 12 0.51 -18.07 5.35
CA MET A 12 0.54 -19.49 4.99
C MET A 12 1.19 -20.36 6.06
N TYR A 13 0.60 -21.51 6.31
CA TYR A 13 1.20 -22.51 7.20
C TYR A 13 2.46 -23.15 6.56
N PRO A 14 3.47 -23.55 7.37
CA PRO A 14 4.67 -24.20 6.88
C PRO A 14 4.41 -25.45 6.03
N SER A 15 3.39 -26.24 6.38
CA SER A 15 2.97 -27.42 5.63
C SER A 15 2.57 -27.11 4.20
N VAL A 16 1.80 -26.04 3.99
CA VAL A 16 1.34 -25.61 2.65
C VAL A 16 2.52 -25.18 1.79
N LEU A 17 3.46 -24.42 2.36
CA LEU A 17 4.68 -24.02 1.66
C LEU A 17 5.56 -25.23 1.31
N SER A 18 5.57 -26.25 2.15
CA SER A 18 6.29 -27.50 1.86
C SER A 18 5.64 -28.28 0.71
N GLU A 19 4.31 -28.31 0.63
CA GLU A 19 3.58 -28.91 -0.49
C GLU A 19 3.83 -28.15 -1.81
N LEU A 20 3.84 -26.83 -1.78
CA LEU A 20 4.20 -26.01 -2.95
C LEU A 20 5.59 -26.34 -3.47
N ARG A 21 6.54 -26.64 -2.59
CA ARG A 21 7.87 -27.10 -2.96
C ARG A 21 7.81 -28.41 -3.76
N ILE A 22 7.00 -29.37 -3.31
CA ILE A 22 6.82 -30.65 -4.00
C ILE A 22 6.17 -30.47 -5.35
N LEU A 23 5.13 -29.64 -5.43
CA LEU A 23 4.41 -29.36 -6.68
C LEU A 23 5.26 -28.58 -7.71
N SER A 24 6.20 -27.78 -7.25
CA SER A 24 7.02 -26.93 -8.13
C SER A 24 8.14 -27.68 -8.85
N SER A 25 8.45 -28.91 -8.44
CA SER A 25 9.58 -29.67 -8.96
C SER A 25 9.24 -31.13 -9.23
N SER A 26 10.00 -31.74 -10.12
CA SER A 26 9.98 -33.18 -10.40
C SER A 26 11.41 -33.74 -10.49
N ASP A 27 11.52 -35.06 -10.64
CA ASP A 27 12.81 -35.77 -10.82
C ASP A 27 13.83 -35.38 -9.74
N PHE A 28 13.44 -35.55 -8.47
CA PHE A 28 14.30 -35.21 -7.32
C PHE A 28 14.83 -33.76 -7.34
N ASP A 29 13.96 -32.79 -7.63
CA ASP A 29 14.27 -31.35 -7.74
C ASP A 29 15.16 -30.96 -8.95
N SER A 30 15.45 -31.89 -9.86
CA SER A 30 16.24 -31.56 -11.06
C SER A 30 15.46 -30.83 -12.15
N ARG A 31 14.12 -30.87 -12.11
CA ARG A 31 13.26 -30.23 -13.09
C ARG A 31 12.22 -29.30 -12.44
N CYS A 32 12.34 -28.00 -12.72
CA CYS A 32 11.38 -27.00 -12.27
C CYS A 32 10.13 -27.01 -13.18
N LEU A 33 8.97 -27.34 -12.64
CA LEU A 33 7.69 -27.39 -13.33
C LEU A 33 6.93 -26.07 -13.23
N LEU A 34 7.04 -25.38 -12.11
CA LEU A 34 6.26 -24.21 -11.74
C LEU A 34 7.19 -23.12 -11.20
N THR A 35 7.00 -21.88 -11.64
CA THR A 35 7.63 -20.73 -11.00
C THR A 35 6.67 -20.19 -9.95
N VAL A 36 7.12 -20.08 -8.71
CA VAL A 36 6.32 -19.53 -7.59
C VAL A 36 6.91 -18.20 -7.18
N VAL A 37 6.06 -17.19 -7.07
CA VAL A 37 6.36 -15.87 -6.51
C VAL A 37 5.54 -15.71 -5.23
N LEU A 38 6.23 -15.52 -4.12
CA LEU A 38 5.62 -15.27 -2.81
C LEU A 38 5.73 -13.79 -2.53
N CYS A 39 4.60 -13.12 -2.36
CA CYS A 39 4.51 -11.74 -1.93
C CYS A 39 4.02 -11.70 -0.48
N GLY A 40 4.52 -10.74 0.28
CA GLY A 40 4.11 -10.58 1.67
C GLY A 40 4.85 -9.43 2.35
N ASP A 41 4.52 -9.17 3.59
CA ASP A 41 5.19 -8.16 4.40
C ASP A 41 6.51 -8.66 5.02
N GLN A 42 7.12 -7.84 5.88
CA GLN A 42 8.39 -8.17 6.54
C GLN A 42 8.31 -9.45 7.38
N ARG A 43 7.11 -9.87 7.85
CA ARG A 43 6.92 -11.11 8.61
C ARG A 43 7.32 -12.33 7.77
N LEU A 44 7.06 -12.31 6.45
CA LEU A 44 7.47 -13.39 5.54
C LEU A 44 8.99 -13.59 5.57
N THR A 45 9.75 -12.50 5.52
CA THR A 45 11.22 -12.56 5.60
C THR A 45 11.71 -13.11 6.95
N HIS A 46 11.03 -12.76 8.04
CA HIS A 46 11.34 -13.29 9.37
C HIS A 46 11.00 -14.78 9.50
N GLN A 47 9.87 -15.22 8.95
CA GLN A 47 9.49 -16.63 8.93
C GLN A 47 10.52 -17.51 8.24
N PHE A 48 11.07 -17.07 7.12
CA PHE A 48 12.10 -17.82 6.39
C PHE A 48 13.44 -18.01 7.15
N ARG A 49 13.61 -17.41 8.31
CA ARG A 49 14.73 -17.65 9.23
C ARG A 49 14.46 -18.81 10.17
N ASN A 50 13.22 -19.25 10.31
CA ASN A 50 12.88 -20.38 11.18
C ASN A 50 13.27 -21.69 10.51
N PRO A 51 13.75 -22.70 11.29
CA PRO A 51 14.19 -23.99 10.75
C PRO A 51 13.10 -24.72 9.94
N GLU A 52 11.84 -24.57 10.28
CA GLU A 52 10.69 -25.19 9.59
C GLU A 52 10.56 -24.73 8.12
N PHE A 53 10.98 -23.52 7.83
CA PHE A 53 10.92 -22.94 6.48
C PHE A 53 12.22 -23.13 5.69
N LEU A 54 13.28 -23.66 6.31
CA LEU A 54 14.58 -23.83 5.66
C LEU A 54 14.53 -24.60 4.33
N PRO A 55 13.71 -25.67 4.19
CA PRO A 55 13.62 -26.42 2.94
C PRO A 55 13.10 -25.59 1.75
N ILE A 56 12.23 -24.61 2.00
CA ILE A 56 11.76 -23.69 0.94
C ILE A 56 12.66 -22.46 0.84
N ALA A 57 13.10 -21.91 1.97
CA ALA A 57 13.95 -20.72 2.00
C ALA A 57 15.26 -20.89 1.22
N SER A 58 15.83 -22.11 1.24
CA SER A 58 17.03 -22.48 0.48
C SER A 58 16.83 -22.50 -1.04
N ARG A 59 15.58 -22.57 -1.52
CA ARG A 59 15.22 -22.58 -2.94
C ARG A 59 14.86 -21.23 -3.50
N ILE A 60 14.71 -20.21 -2.63
CA ILE A 60 14.42 -18.84 -3.05
C ILE A 60 15.67 -18.27 -3.72
N ARG A 61 15.60 -18.08 -5.03
CA ARG A 61 16.73 -17.58 -5.84
C ARG A 61 16.80 -16.07 -5.89
N LEU A 62 15.63 -15.40 -5.82
CA LEU A 62 15.53 -13.96 -5.91
C LEU A 62 14.69 -13.43 -4.73
N ARG A 63 15.18 -12.37 -4.10
CA ARG A 63 14.47 -11.64 -3.06
C ARG A 63 14.45 -10.19 -3.45
N LEU A 64 13.25 -9.61 -3.50
CA LEU A 64 13.01 -8.20 -3.79
C LEU A 64 12.37 -7.56 -2.57
N ASN A 65 12.95 -6.47 -2.12
CA ASN A 65 12.35 -5.63 -1.09
C ASN A 65 11.78 -4.38 -1.74
N LEU A 66 10.53 -4.07 -1.43
CA LEU A 66 9.87 -2.85 -1.83
C LEU A 66 9.85 -1.92 -0.60
N ASP A 67 10.82 -1.02 -0.54
CA ASP A 67 10.93 -0.06 0.54
C ASP A 67 9.97 1.12 0.35
N ALA A 68 9.67 1.81 1.45
CA ALA A 68 8.89 3.04 1.41
C ALA A 68 9.56 4.06 0.49
N LYS A 69 8.75 4.74 -0.34
CA LYS A 69 9.20 5.70 -1.32
C LYS A 69 9.47 7.07 -0.69
N LEU A 70 10.41 7.82 -1.28
CA LEU A 70 10.63 9.20 -0.88
C LEU A 70 9.43 10.07 -1.29
N PRO A 71 9.12 11.16 -0.56
CA PRO A 71 8.08 12.10 -0.95
C PRO A 71 8.26 12.64 -2.37
N SER A 72 9.51 12.86 -2.81
CA SER A 72 9.82 13.28 -4.18
C SER A 72 9.41 12.26 -5.25
N GLU A 73 9.60 10.96 -4.99
CA GLU A 73 9.18 9.90 -5.92
C GLU A 73 7.65 9.80 -6.00
N LEU A 74 6.96 10.00 -4.87
CA LEU A 74 5.50 10.04 -4.84
C LEU A 74 4.93 11.27 -5.55
N LEU A 75 5.61 12.41 -5.43
CA LEU A 75 5.27 13.64 -6.16
C LEU A 75 5.41 13.46 -7.68
N GLU A 76 6.51 12.87 -8.13
CA GLU A 76 6.72 12.55 -9.54
C GLU A 76 5.66 11.60 -10.07
N TYR A 77 5.29 10.59 -9.27
CA TYR A 77 4.21 9.65 -9.61
C TYR A 77 2.87 10.38 -9.78
N LEU A 78 2.49 11.28 -8.87
CA LEU A 78 1.26 12.08 -9.00
C LEU A 78 1.27 12.94 -10.25
N LYS A 79 2.37 13.66 -10.52
CA LYS A 79 2.52 14.50 -11.73
C LYS A 79 2.39 13.66 -12.99
N HIS A 80 3.03 12.52 -13.03
CA HIS A 80 2.92 11.60 -14.17
C HIS A 80 1.50 11.10 -14.37
N THR A 81 0.84 10.65 -13.31
CA THR A 81 -0.54 10.12 -13.37
C THR A 81 -1.55 11.18 -13.81
N LEU A 82 -1.43 12.42 -13.32
CA LEU A 82 -2.27 13.54 -13.73
C LEU A 82 -2.05 13.93 -15.21
N ALA A 83 -0.81 13.87 -15.69
CA ALA A 83 -0.47 14.11 -17.09
C ALA A 83 -1.05 13.03 -18.00
N GLU A 84 -0.92 11.75 -17.63
CA GLU A 84 -1.52 10.62 -18.36
C GLU A 84 -3.05 10.69 -18.39
N ALA A 85 -3.67 11.16 -17.30
CA ALA A 85 -5.12 11.41 -17.23
C ALA A 85 -5.58 12.63 -18.06
N GLY A 86 -4.65 13.41 -18.65
CA GLY A 86 -4.94 14.56 -19.51
C GLY A 86 -5.23 15.86 -18.76
N ASN A 87 -5.08 15.91 -17.45
CA ASN A 87 -5.27 17.13 -16.66
C ASN A 87 -4.16 17.35 -15.61
N PRO A 88 -2.97 17.79 -16.04
CA PRO A 88 -1.83 17.98 -15.13
C PRO A 88 -2.03 19.10 -14.10
N GLN A 89 -3.02 20.00 -14.33
CA GLN A 89 -3.30 21.12 -13.42
C GLN A 89 -4.49 20.87 -12.50
N LEU A 90 -5.01 19.64 -12.45
CA LEU A 90 -6.13 19.27 -11.58
C LEU A 90 -5.84 19.50 -10.10
N MET A 91 -4.60 19.27 -9.67
CA MET A 91 -4.13 19.50 -8.30
C MET A 91 -3.10 20.62 -8.28
N THR A 92 -3.13 21.45 -7.24
CA THR A 92 -2.07 22.45 -7.02
C THR A 92 -0.77 21.76 -6.57
N ASP A 93 0.39 22.37 -6.87
CA ASP A 93 1.70 21.84 -6.44
C ASP A 93 1.77 21.68 -4.92
N GLU A 94 1.21 22.62 -4.16
CA GLU A 94 1.17 22.56 -2.69
C GLU A 94 0.37 21.37 -2.18
N LEU A 95 -0.77 21.07 -2.81
CA LEU A 95 -1.56 19.88 -2.49
C LEU A 95 -0.79 18.60 -2.79
N MET A 96 -0.16 18.52 -3.97
CA MET A 96 0.61 17.34 -4.35
C MET A 96 1.78 17.07 -3.39
N HIS A 97 2.47 18.11 -2.93
CA HIS A 97 3.48 17.99 -1.87
C HIS A 97 2.88 17.47 -0.57
N THR A 98 1.77 18.07 -0.13
CA THR A 98 1.07 17.65 1.10
C THR A 98 0.66 16.17 1.04
N LEU A 99 0.08 15.72 -0.07
CA LEU A 99 -0.29 14.32 -0.27
C LEU A 99 0.92 13.37 -0.22
N SER A 100 2.02 13.77 -0.86
CA SER A 100 3.25 12.98 -0.90
C SER A 100 3.87 12.80 0.48
N GLU A 101 3.82 13.82 1.34
CA GLU A 101 4.27 13.74 2.72
C GLU A 101 3.36 12.86 3.58
N HIS A 102 2.03 13.01 3.46
CA HIS A 102 1.05 12.25 4.24
C HIS A 102 0.95 10.78 3.82
N ALA A 103 1.38 10.44 2.61
CA ALA A 103 1.37 9.07 2.12
C ALA A 103 2.45 8.18 2.76
N LEU A 104 3.40 8.73 3.51
CA LEU A 104 4.45 8.00 4.26
C LEU A 104 5.19 6.96 3.41
N GLY A 105 5.43 7.27 2.15
CA GLY A 105 6.14 6.39 1.22
C GLY A 105 5.28 5.29 0.59
N ASN A 106 3.96 5.28 0.79
CA ASN A 106 3.06 4.24 0.33
C ASN A 106 2.15 4.74 -0.81
N TYR A 107 2.31 4.18 -2.02
CA TYR A 107 1.47 4.50 -3.17
C TYR A 107 -0.03 4.25 -2.94
N ARG A 108 -0.39 3.19 -2.23
CA ARG A 108 -1.81 2.89 -1.92
C ARG A 108 -2.43 3.98 -1.06
N VAL A 109 -1.70 4.46 -0.05
CA VAL A 109 -2.17 5.57 0.80
C VAL A 109 -2.31 6.84 -0.02
N LEU A 110 -1.32 7.14 -0.87
CA LEU A 110 -1.36 8.29 -1.78
C LEU A 110 -2.59 8.27 -2.69
N CYS A 111 -2.83 7.13 -3.35
CA CYS A 111 -3.98 6.96 -4.24
C CYS A 111 -5.31 7.08 -3.49
N ASN A 112 -5.43 6.48 -2.29
CA ASN A 112 -6.64 6.58 -1.49
C ASN A 112 -6.93 8.03 -1.08
N LEU A 113 -5.92 8.78 -0.62
CA LEU A 113 -6.06 10.19 -0.29
C LEU A 113 -6.48 11.01 -1.52
N ALA A 114 -5.88 10.76 -2.66
CA ALA A 114 -6.24 11.42 -3.92
C ALA A 114 -7.67 11.09 -4.35
N ASP A 115 -8.09 9.82 -4.26
CA ASP A 115 -9.44 9.36 -4.60
C ASP A 115 -10.51 10.04 -3.73
N GLU A 116 -10.30 10.12 -2.43
CA GLU A 116 -11.23 10.80 -1.52
C GLU A 116 -11.38 12.29 -1.86
N LEU A 117 -10.27 12.97 -2.19
CA LEU A 117 -10.29 14.37 -2.63
C LEU A 117 -10.99 14.55 -3.96
N LEU A 118 -10.76 13.66 -4.92
CA LEU A 118 -11.42 13.68 -6.22
C LEU A 118 -12.94 13.49 -6.08
N ALA A 119 -13.35 12.53 -5.25
CA ALA A 119 -14.76 12.29 -4.96
C ALA A 119 -15.44 13.52 -4.33
N GLU A 120 -14.75 14.20 -3.40
CA GLU A 120 -15.28 15.42 -2.78
C GLU A 120 -15.29 16.61 -3.74
N ALA A 121 -14.25 16.77 -4.56
CA ALA A 121 -14.20 17.80 -5.59
C ALA A 121 -15.33 17.65 -6.62
N LEU A 122 -15.61 16.41 -7.04
CA LEU A 122 -16.74 16.11 -7.93
C LEU A 122 -18.08 16.47 -7.28
N ARG A 123 -18.25 16.16 -5.99
CA ARG A 123 -19.48 16.49 -5.25
C ARG A 123 -19.72 17.99 -5.11
N ARG A 124 -18.64 18.76 -4.97
CA ARG A 124 -18.68 20.22 -4.81
C ARG A 124 -18.55 20.98 -6.13
N GLU A 125 -18.38 20.27 -7.24
CA GLU A 125 -18.14 20.85 -8.58
C GLU A 125 -16.92 21.80 -8.60
N VAL A 126 -15.86 21.45 -7.85
CA VAL A 126 -14.63 22.24 -7.77
C VAL A 126 -13.72 21.88 -8.94
N PRO A 127 -13.29 22.86 -9.76
CA PRO A 127 -12.50 22.58 -10.98
C PRO A 127 -11.03 22.23 -10.70
N GLN A 128 -10.50 22.59 -9.54
CA GLN A 128 -9.13 22.35 -9.14
C GLN A 128 -9.05 22.02 -7.65
N LEU A 129 -8.27 21.00 -7.31
CA LEU A 129 -8.05 20.58 -5.92
C LEU A 129 -6.90 21.38 -5.32
N ASP A 130 -7.11 21.92 -4.14
CA ASP A 130 -6.14 22.71 -3.39
C ASP A 130 -5.93 22.17 -1.96
N GLN A 131 -4.93 22.69 -1.27
CA GLN A 131 -4.60 22.32 0.10
C GLN A 131 -5.74 22.62 1.09
N LYS A 132 -6.58 23.61 0.80
CA LYS A 132 -7.72 23.96 1.65
C LYS A 132 -8.76 22.84 1.65
N LEU A 133 -9.06 22.28 0.47
CA LEU A 133 -9.94 21.12 0.36
C LEU A 133 -9.39 19.91 1.17
N PHE A 134 -8.08 19.69 1.10
CA PHE A 134 -7.43 18.63 1.90
C PHE A 134 -7.66 18.80 3.40
N LEU A 135 -7.46 20.00 3.94
CA LEU A 135 -7.64 20.29 5.37
C LEU A 135 -9.11 20.19 5.80
N GLU A 136 -10.05 20.41 4.90
CA GLU A 136 -11.49 20.24 5.17
C GLU A 136 -11.89 18.76 5.20
N VAL A 137 -11.36 17.97 4.28
CA VAL A 137 -11.64 16.51 4.18
C VAL A 137 -10.92 15.73 5.28
N PHE A 138 -9.65 16.07 5.55
CA PHE A 138 -8.80 15.41 6.53
C PHE A 138 -8.41 16.36 7.68
N PRO A 139 -9.35 16.73 8.57
CA PRO A 139 -9.04 17.65 9.66
C PRO A 139 -8.05 17.01 10.65
N PRO A 140 -7.08 17.78 11.15
CA PRO A 140 -6.11 17.29 12.14
C PRO A 140 -6.81 16.78 13.42
N PRO A 141 -6.28 15.77 14.10
CA PRO A 141 -6.94 15.06 15.21
C PRO A 141 -7.30 15.91 16.43
N SER A 142 -6.85 17.15 16.52
CA SER A 142 -7.12 18.07 17.64
C SER A 142 -8.53 18.69 17.63
N SER A 143 -9.25 18.66 16.50
CA SER A 143 -10.58 19.30 16.40
C SER A 143 -11.76 18.41 16.84
N SER A 144 -11.55 17.08 16.94
CA SER A 144 -12.64 16.14 17.27
C SER A 144 -12.89 15.97 18.78
N LYS A 145 -11.95 16.34 19.66
CA LYS A 145 -12.13 16.23 21.14
C LYS A 145 -12.95 17.38 21.75
N ALA A 146 -13.03 18.53 21.10
CA ALA A 146 -13.79 19.67 21.61
C ALA A 146 -15.31 19.50 21.43
N LYS A 147 -15.77 18.87 20.35
CA LYS A 147 -17.22 18.66 20.09
C LYS A 147 -17.85 17.56 20.95
N ARG A 148 -17.08 16.58 21.45
CA ARG A 148 -17.62 15.52 22.33
C ARG A 148 -17.80 15.96 23.78
N LYS A 149 -17.03 16.95 24.27
CA LYS A 149 -17.21 17.49 25.64
C LYS A 149 -18.40 18.42 25.79
N SER A 150 -18.78 19.16 24.76
CA SER A 150 -19.94 20.04 24.78
C SER A 150 -21.29 19.30 24.70
N ALA A 151 -21.31 18.12 24.05
CA ALA A 151 -22.53 17.30 23.98
C ALA A 151 -22.81 16.50 25.28
N GLN A 152 -21.79 16.18 26.07
CA GLN A 152 -21.96 15.47 27.34
C GLN A 152 -22.30 16.37 28.51
N SER A 153 -22.07 17.67 28.46
CA SER A 153 -22.47 18.61 29.48
C SER A 153 -23.94 19.09 29.34
N ALA A 154 -24.58 18.85 28.19
CA ALA A 154 -25.97 19.24 27.93
C ALA A 154 -27.02 18.18 28.35
N ILE A 155 -26.59 17.00 28.82
CA ILE A 155 -27.50 15.88 29.26
C ILE A 155 -27.55 15.72 30.79
N ARG A 156 -26.97 16.66 31.54
CA ARG A 156 -27.10 16.70 33.02
C ARG A 156 -27.68 18.05 33.47
N LEU A 157 -28.99 18.21 33.26
CA LEU A 157 -29.89 19.10 33.98
C LEU A 157 -31.25 18.45 33.99
#